data_9f8d8a35cc9b2ad9ed53df12a5a7c267
#
_entry.id   9f8d8a35cc9b2ad9ed53df12a5a7c267
#
_cell.length_a   1.000
_cell.length_b   1.000
_cell.length_c   1.000
_cell.angle_alpha   90.00
_cell.angle_beta   90.00
_cell.angle_gamma   90.00
#
_symmetry.space_group_name_H-M   'P 1'
#
loop_
_entity.id
_entity.type
_entity.pdbx_description
1 polymer ?
#
loop_
_entity_poly.entity_id
_entity_poly.type
_entity_poly.pdbx_seq_one_letter_code
_entity_poly.pdbx_strand_id
1 'polypeptide(L)'
;MSPRVSPPADFEAVFHASVSPLLVLDTELVITDVNRSYAAVTMREREELIGVPVFKAFPDNPHDPEADGMANLQDSFRRVMSARTPHTMDVQKYDIPHQASPTGFQERFWSPVNSPLLDPDGQLLGLLHHVEDVTLFHEELRRVSRAYERIDTPTARAHSAVAQRAYAHHLARRAQATRDRREIAELKAEVDQLREALHSRATIDQAMGIVQAERRCAPEDAFQVLVTLSQRTNTKLRDVAAALVRLAEDNPPGPLVPDPENG
;
A
#
# COMPACT_ATOMS: atom_id res chain seq x y z
N MET A 1 -16.89 15.73 26.74
CA MET A 1 -17.14 14.59 25.83
C MET A 1 -15.79 14.01 25.49
N SER A 2 -15.44 12.86 26.08
CA SER A 2 -14.18 12.16 25.75
C SER A 2 -14.22 11.72 24.29
N PRO A 3 -13.12 11.87 23.52
CA PRO A 3 -13.05 11.38 22.16
C PRO A 3 -13.24 9.85 22.19
N ARG A 4 -14.17 9.33 21.38
CA ARG A 4 -14.26 7.89 21.15
C ARG A 4 -13.00 7.47 20.42
N VAL A 5 -12.10 6.78 21.10
CA VAL A 5 -11.00 6.07 20.44
C VAL A 5 -11.66 4.93 19.67
N SER A 6 -11.69 5.05 18.34
CA SER A 6 -12.12 3.93 17.49
C SER A 6 -11.16 2.77 17.70
N PRO A 7 -11.66 1.52 17.76
CA PRO A 7 -10.78 0.36 17.81
C PRO A 7 -9.86 0.36 16.59
N PRO A 8 -8.63 -0.20 16.70
CA PRO A 8 -7.74 -0.34 15.54
C PRO A 8 -8.47 -1.09 14.42
N ALA A 9 -8.19 -0.72 13.17
CA ALA A 9 -8.79 -1.40 12.03
C ALA A 9 -8.40 -2.87 12.04
N ASP A 10 -9.40 -3.74 11.91
CA ASP A 10 -9.18 -5.16 11.66
C ASP A 10 -8.75 -5.34 10.19
N PHE A 11 -7.45 -5.47 9.96
CA PHE A 11 -6.88 -5.57 8.62
C PHE A 11 -7.29 -6.86 7.90
N GLU A 12 -7.55 -7.95 8.62
CA GLU A 12 -8.07 -9.18 8.05
C GLU A 12 -9.49 -8.96 7.51
N ALA A 13 -10.35 -8.32 8.30
CA ALA A 13 -11.68 -7.96 7.84
C ALA A 13 -11.65 -7.01 6.64
N VAL A 14 -10.74 -6.03 6.62
CA VAL A 14 -10.54 -5.11 5.48
C VAL A 14 -10.08 -5.86 4.23
N PHE A 15 -9.11 -6.77 4.37
CA PHE A 15 -8.60 -7.61 3.29
C PHE A 15 -9.71 -8.44 2.65
N HIS A 16 -10.51 -9.14 3.47
CA HIS A 16 -11.61 -9.97 2.99
C HIS A 16 -12.84 -9.19 2.48
N ALA A 17 -13.04 -7.96 2.96
CA ALA A 17 -14.11 -7.08 2.46
C ALA A 17 -13.74 -6.35 1.16
N SER A 18 -12.46 -6.38 0.75
CA SER A 18 -12.04 -5.74 -0.49
C SER A 18 -12.69 -6.39 -1.70
N VAL A 19 -13.30 -5.57 -2.56
CA VAL A 19 -13.85 -6.01 -3.85
C VAL A 19 -12.77 -6.27 -4.89
N SER A 20 -11.55 -5.79 -4.66
CA SER A 20 -10.40 -6.07 -5.52
C SER A 20 -9.86 -7.47 -5.21
N PRO A 21 -9.66 -8.35 -6.19
CA PRO A 21 -9.03 -9.65 -6.00
C PRO A 21 -7.58 -9.50 -5.56
N LEU A 22 -7.27 -10.01 -4.37
CA LEU A 22 -5.96 -9.88 -3.72
C LEU A 22 -5.43 -11.24 -3.29
N LEU A 23 -4.17 -11.50 -3.61
CA LEU A 23 -3.41 -12.66 -3.17
C LEU A 23 -2.11 -12.19 -2.52
N VAL A 24 -1.74 -12.80 -1.41
CA VAL A 24 -0.51 -12.54 -0.66
C VAL A 24 0.44 -13.71 -0.85
N LEU A 25 1.69 -13.39 -1.19
CA LEU A 25 2.79 -14.35 -1.33
C LEU A 25 3.88 -14.02 -0.32
N ASP A 26 4.55 -15.04 0.18
CA ASP A 26 5.82 -14.86 0.85
C ASP A 26 6.98 -14.63 -0.15
N THR A 27 8.20 -14.53 0.34
CA THR A 27 9.41 -14.32 -0.48
C THR A 27 9.80 -15.53 -1.32
N GLU A 28 9.24 -16.71 -1.05
CA GLU A 28 9.43 -17.96 -1.81
C GLU A 28 8.30 -18.18 -2.83
N LEU A 29 7.40 -17.21 -2.98
CA LEU A 29 6.22 -17.23 -3.84
C LEU A 29 5.21 -18.33 -3.45
N VAL A 30 5.16 -18.66 -2.16
CA VAL A 30 4.12 -19.51 -1.59
C VAL A 30 2.93 -18.62 -1.19
N ILE A 31 1.73 -19.08 -1.50
CA ILE A 31 0.49 -18.37 -1.19
C ILE A 31 0.26 -18.40 0.32
N THR A 32 0.30 -17.24 0.96
CA THR A 32 0.03 -17.10 2.40
C THR A 32 -1.40 -16.70 2.69
N ASP A 33 -2.02 -15.94 1.80
CA ASP A 33 -3.45 -15.63 1.89
C ASP A 33 -4.07 -15.23 0.55
N VAL A 34 -5.40 -15.36 0.46
CA VAL A 34 -6.23 -14.84 -0.63
C VAL A 34 -7.51 -14.28 -0.07
N ASN A 35 -7.97 -13.15 -0.61
CA ASN A 35 -9.26 -12.62 -0.18
C ASN A 35 -10.43 -13.29 -0.92
N ARG A 36 -11.67 -13.02 -0.45
CA ARG A 36 -12.89 -13.60 -1.03
C ARG A 36 -13.03 -13.29 -2.53
N SER A 37 -12.66 -12.09 -2.94
CA SER A 37 -12.74 -11.67 -4.35
C SER A 37 -11.77 -12.42 -5.23
N TYR A 38 -10.56 -12.74 -4.72
CA TYR A 38 -9.57 -13.54 -5.47
C TYR A 38 -10.04 -15.00 -5.62
N ALA A 39 -10.51 -15.61 -4.53
CA ALA A 39 -11.08 -16.95 -4.56
C ALA A 39 -12.24 -17.05 -5.56
N ALA A 40 -13.16 -16.08 -5.54
CA ALA A 40 -14.30 -16.04 -6.45
C ALA A 40 -13.89 -15.89 -7.93
N VAL A 41 -12.97 -14.99 -8.26
CA VAL A 41 -12.58 -14.73 -9.66
C VAL A 41 -11.72 -15.86 -10.24
N THR A 42 -10.98 -16.58 -9.38
CA THR A 42 -10.19 -17.76 -9.80
C THR A 42 -10.96 -19.08 -9.68
N MET A 43 -12.17 -19.04 -9.13
CA MET A 43 -13.03 -20.23 -8.90
C MET A 43 -12.32 -21.31 -8.07
N ARG A 44 -11.52 -20.88 -7.07
CA ARG A 44 -10.78 -21.76 -6.17
C ARG A 44 -11.12 -21.44 -4.72
N GLU A 45 -11.15 -22.46 -3.89
CA GLU A 45 -11.34 -22.26 -2.46
C GLU A 45 -10.03 -21.81 -1.82
N ARG A 46 -10.14 -20.92 -0.82
CA ARG A 46 -8.99 -20.35 -0.10
C ARG A 46 -8.11 -21.45 0.50
N GLU A 47 -8.75 -22.47 1.09
CA GLU A 47 -8.10 -23.60 1.78
C GLU A 47 -7.27 -24.46 0.84
N GLU A 48 -7.60 -24.49 -0.45
CA GLU A 48 -6.84 -25.20 -1.48
C GLU A 48 -5.59 -24.43 -1.92
N LEU A 49 -5.57 -23.13 -1.71
CA LEU A 49 -4.51 -22.23 -2.20
C LEU A 49 -3.43 -21.97 -1.14
N ILE A 50 -3.81 -21.85 0.12
CA ILE A 50 -2.89 -21.54 1.21
C ILE A 50 -1.79 -22.61 1.33
N GLY A 51 -0.53 -22.14 1.41
CA GLY A 51 0.66 -23.01 1.53
C GLY A 51 1.12 -23.65 0.21
N VAL A 52 0.46 -23.32 -0.91
CA VAL A 52 0.83 -23.84 -2.23
C VAL A 52 1.68 -22.80 -2.98
N PRO A 53 2.79 -23.21 -3.63
CA PRO A 53 3.51 -22.32 -4.54
C PRO A 53 2.61 -21.81 -5.65
N VAL A 54 2.65 -20.51 -5.93
CA VAL A 54 1.70 -19.84 -6.85
C VAL A 54 1.63 -20.49 -8.23
N PHE A 55 2.78 -20.88 -8.80
CA PHE A 55 2.85 -21.51 -10.11
C PHE A 55 2.47 -23.00 -10.11
N LYS A 56 2.35 -23.61 -8.93
CA LYS A 56 1.75 -24.94 -8.77
C LYS A 56 0.23 -24.84 -8.66
N ALA A 57 -0.27 -23.79 -8.00
CA ALA A 57 -1.71 -23.52 -7.90
C ALA A 57 -2.30 -23.10 -9.26
N PHE A 58 -1.53 -22.32 -10.01
CA PHE A 58 -1.88 -21.76 -11.30
C PHE A 58 -0.78 -22.06 -12.34
N PRO A 59 -0.72 -23.28 -12.90
CA PRO A 59 0.22 -23.61 -13.96
C PRO A 59 -0.23 -23.02 -15.30
N ASP A 60 0.70 -22.82 -16.22
CA ASP A 60 0.33 -22.50 -17.60
C ASP A 60 -0.53 -23.60 -18.22
N ASN A 61 -1.42 -23.23 -19.13
CA ASN A 61 -2.26 -24.17 -19.86
C ASN A 61 -1.40 -25.03 -20.80
N PRO A 62 -1.26 -26.36 -20.56
CA PRO A 62 -0.41 -27.22 -21.39
C PRO A 62 -0.95 -27.42 -22.81
N HIS A 63 -2.20 -27.03 -23.07
CA HIS A 63 -2.83 -27.10 -24.38
C HIS A 63 -2.65 -25.80 -25.19
N ASP A 64 -2.08 -24.76 -24.59
CA ASP A 64 -1.74 -23.50 -25.26
C ASP A 64 -0.22 -23.42 -25.47
N PRO A 65 0.28 -23.65 -26.71
CA PRO A 65 1.71 -23.61 -27.00
C PRO A 65 2.31 -22.19 -26.89
N GLU A 66 1.49 -21.15 -26.82
CA GLU A 66 1.89 -19.77 -26.69
C GLU A 66 1.72 -19.26 -25.23
N ALA A 67 1.40 -20.16 -24.28
CA ALA A 67 1.25 -19.78 -22.89
C ALA A 67 2.59 -19.31 -22.33
N ASP A 68 2.66 -18.04 -21.92
CA ASP A 68 3.83 -17.38 -21.34
C ASP A 68 3.50 -16.66 -20.02
N GLY A 69 2.29 -16.85 -19.52
CA GLY A 69 1.78 -16.16 -18.35
C GLY A 69 2.61 -16.40 -17.09
N MET A 70 3.05 -17.63 -16.85
CA MET A 70 3.95 -17.94 -15.74
C MET A 70 5.28 -17.19 -15.86
N ALA A 71 5.90 -17.20 -17.04
CA ALA A 71 7.18 -16.53 -17.25
C ALA A 71 7.07 -15.02 -17.03
N ASN A 72 6.04 -14.39 -17.60
CA ASN A 72 5.77 -12.97 -17.47
C ASN A 72 5.50 -12.57 -16.01
N LEU A 73 4.71 -13.36 -15.29
CA LEU A 73 4.37 -13.12 -13.90
C LEU A 73 5.60 -13.31 -12.99
N GLN A 74 6.41 -14.34 -13.25
CA GLN A 74 7.66 -14.59 -12.52
C GLN A 74 8.66 -13.44 -12.70
N ASP A 75 8.78 -12.91 -13.91
CA ASP A 75 9.64 -11.75 -14.17
C ASP A 75 9.14 -10.49 -13.44
N SER A 76 7.82 -10.29 -13.41
CA SER A 76 7.22 -9.21 -12.65
C SER A 76 7.50 -9.34 -11.15
N PHE A 77 7.30 -10.51 -10.56
CA PHE A 77 7.58 -10.75 -9.14
C PHE A 77 9.06 -10.53 -8.82
N ARG A 78 9.96 -11.06 -9.63
CA ARG A 78 11.42 -10.87 -9.47
C ARG A 78 11.79 -9.37 -9.50
N ARG A 79 11.19 -8.62 -10.43
CA ARG A 79 11.37 -7.18 -10.54
C ARG A 79 10.88 -6.45 -9.27
N VAL A 80 9.69 -6.77 -8.76
CA VAL A 80 9.13 -6.16 -7.54
C VAL A 80 9.99 -6.47 -6.33
N MET A 81 10.43 -7.73 -6.17
CA MET A 81 11.29 -8.14 -5.05
C MET A 81 12.63 -7.41 -5.06
N SER A 82 13.24 -7.24 -6.25
CA SER A 82 14.55 -6.58 -6.37
C SER A 82 14.46 -5.06 -6.24
N ALA A 83 13.49 -4.43 -6.90
CA ALA A 83 13.33 -2.99 -6.92
C ALA A 83 12.58 -2.43 -5.70
N ARG A 84 11.85 -3.29 -4.96
CA ARG A 84 10.95 -2.92 -3.84
C ARG A 84 9.94 -1.82 -4.20
N THR A 85 9.50 -1.82 -5.45
CA THR A 85 8.51 -0.89 -6.00
C THR A 85 7.41 -1.66 -6.73
N PRO A 86 6.17 -1.17 -6.73
CA PRO A 86 5.09 -1.80 -7.46
C PRO A 86 5.38 -1.89 -8.97
N HIS A 87 4.91 -2.95 -9.59
CA HIS A 87 4.96 -3.15 -11.04
C HIS A 87 3.57 -3.47 -11.58
N THR A 88 3.10 -2.62 -12.51
CA THR A 88 1.87 -2.87 -13.29
C THR A 88 2.26 -3.56 -14.59
N MET A 89 1.68 -4.72 -14.83
CA MET A 89 1.89 -5.48 -16.06
C MET A 89 0.91 -5.04 -17.14
N ASP A 90 1.26 -5.28 -18.40
CA ASP A 90 0.29 -5.24 -19.49
C ASP A 90 -0.77 -6.33 -19.28
N VAL A 91 -1.86 -6.26 -20.05
CA VAL A 91 -2.87 -7.33 -20.01
C VAL A 91 -2.24 -8.66 -20.38
N GLN A 92 -2.40 -9.64 -19.50
CA GLN A 92 -1.86 -10.99 -19.67
C GLN A 92 -2.98 -11.94 -20.05
N LYS A 93 -2.77 -12.76 -21.09
CA LYS A 93 -3.52 -13.98 -21.26
C LYS A 93 -2.94 -15.00 -20.28
N TYR A 94 -3.75 -15.46 -19.35
CA TYR A 94 -3.35 -16.47 -18.39
C TYR A 94 -4.56 -17.31 -18.03
N ASP A 95 -4.60 -18.51 -18.64
CA ASP A 95 -5.70 -19.44 -18.45
C ASP A 95 -5.63 -20.03 -17.04
N ILE A 96 -6.79 -20.17 -16.41
CA ILE A 96 -6.85 -20.75 -15.05
C ILE A 96 -7.42 -22.16 -15.10
N PRO A 97 -6.93 -23.07 -14.21
CA PRO A 97 -7.49 -24.40 -14.08
C PRO A 97 -9.00 -24.33 -13.77
N HIS A 98 -9.81 -25.04 -14.55
CA HIS A 98 -11.26 -25.09 -14.35
C HIS A 98 -11.80 -26.47 -14.72
N GLN A 99 -12.24 -27.24 -13.70
CA GLN A 99 -12.64 -28.63 -13.85
C GLN A 99 -13.85 -28.83 -14.78
N ALA A 100 -14.76 -27.84 -14.88
CA ALA A 100 -15.91 -27.92 -15.77
C ALA A 100 -15.57 -27.58 -17.24
N SER A 101 -14.35 -27.12 -17.53
CA SER A 101 -13.91 -26.88 -18.91
C SER A 101 -13.50 -28.18 -19.58
N PRO A 102 -13.84 -28.41 -20.87
CA PRO A 102 -13.41 -29.59 -21.63
C PRO A 102 -11.89 -29.77 -21.70
N THR A 103 -11.12 -28.70 -21.60
CA THR A 103 -9.65 -28.69 -21.61
C THR A 103 -9.05 -28.69 -20.23
N GLY A 104 -9.86 -28.63 -19.18
CA GLY A 104 -9.37 -28.44 -17.80
C GLY A 104 -8.91 -27.02 -17.49
N PHE A 105 -8.99 -26.09 -18.46
CA PHE A 105 -8.60 -24.70 -18.33
C PHE A 105 -9.66 -23.77 -18.91
N GLN A 106 -9.73 -22.55 -18.37
CA GLN A 106 -10.58 -21.47 -18.86
C GLN A 106 -9.73 -20.29 -19.30
N GLU A 107 -9.92 -19.86 -20.56
CA GLU A 107 -9.25 -18.67 -21.09
C GLU A 107 -9.63 -17.44 -20.27
N ARG A 108 -8.62 -16.70 -19.82
CA ARG A 108 -8.78 -15.47 -19.06
C ARG A 108 -7.76 -14.42 -19.49
N PHE A 109 -8.18 -13.17 -19.38
CA PHE A 109 -7.33 -12.00 -19.58
C PHE A 109 -7.31 -11.18 -18.30
N TRP A 110 -6.12 -10.94 -17.80
CA TRP A 110 -5.89 -10.30 -16.51
C TRP A 110 -5.12 -9.00 -16.67
N SER A 111 -5.39 -8.04 -15.80
CA SER A 111 -4.59 -6.84 -15.62
C SER A 111 -3.92 -6.87 -14.23
N PRO A 112 -2.69 -7.43 -14.12
CA PRO A 112 -2.04 -7.62 -12.84
C PRO A 112 -1.30 -6.37 -12.36
N VAL A 113 -1.31 -6.16 -11.02
CA VAL A 113 -0.43 -5.22 -10.33
C VAL A 113 0.22 -5.95 -9.16
N ASN A 114 1.54 -5.97 -9.13
CA ASN A 114 2.33 -6.60 -8.08
C ASN A 114 2.98 -5.53 -7.21
N SER A 115 2.88 -5.66 -5.90
CA SER A 115 3.43 -4.70 -4.94
C SER A 115 4.24 -5.41 -3.87
N PRO A 116 5.37 -4.84 -3.41
CA PRO A 116 6.11 -5.41 -2.30
C PRO A 116 5.35 -5.18 -0.99
N LEU A 117 5.35 -6.17 -0.12
CA LEU A 117 4.98 -6.03 1.27
C LEU A 117 6.26 -5.81 2.07
N LEU A 118 6.35 -4.65 2.70
CA LEU A 118 7.54 -4.25 3.46
C LEU A 118 7.16 -4.06 4.93
N ASP A 119 8.07 -4.42 5.82
CA ASP A 119 7.96 -4.07 7.22
C ASP A 119 8.31 -2.58 7.47
N PRO A 120 8.16 -2.07 8.70
CA PRO A 120 8.51 -0.69 9.04
C PRO A 120 9.99 -0.34 8.81
N ASP A 121 10.87 -1.33 8.79
CA ASP A 121 12.31 -1.17 8.54
C ASP A 121 12.66 -1.29 7.05
N GLY A 122 11.65 -1.49 6.19
CA GLY A 122 11.78 -1.63 4.74
C GLY A 122 12.27 -3.01 4.28
N GLN A 123 12.23 -4.04 5.15
CA GLN A 123 12.54 -5.41 4.75
C GLN A 123 11.36 -6.01 3.99
N LEU A 124 11.69 -6.84 3.00
CA LEU A 124 10.68 -7.52 2.19
C LEU A 124 10.07 -8.68 2.98
N LEU A 125 8.78 -8.59 3.27
CA LEU A 125 7.98 -9.66 3.88
C LEU A 125 7.36 -10.59 2.84
N GLY A 126 7.11 -10.08 1.64
CA GLY A 126 6.44 -10.82 0.57
C GLY A 126 5.90 -9.90 -0.51
N LEU A 127 4.88 -10.36 -1.21
CA LEU A 127 4.24 -9.65 -2.32
C LEU A 127 2.72 -9.61 -2.14
N LEU A 128 2.12 -8.50 -2.52
CA LEU A 128 0.69 -8.39 -2.76
C LEU A 128 0.43 -8.42 -4.27
N HIS A 129 -0.25 -9.46 -4.72
CA HIS A 129 -0.67 -9.63 -6.11
C HIS A 129 -2.15 -9.25 -6.24
N HIS A 130 -2.43 -8.19 -6.98
CA HIS A 130 -3.75 -7.73 -7.34
C HIS A 130 -4.01 -8.04 -8.80
N VAL A 131 -5.15 -8.64 -9.10
CA VAL A 131 -5.58 -8.92 -10.48
C VAL A 131 -6.95 -8.31 -10.73
N GLU A 132 -7.22 -7.97 -11.98
CA GLU A 132 -8.55 -7.65 -12.46
C GLU A 132 -8.84 -8.51 -13.68
N ASP A 133 -9.96 -9.23 -13.64
CA ASP A 133 -10.46 -9.98 -14.80
C ASP A 133 -11.00 -9.00 -15.84
N VAL A 134 -10.32 -8.91 -16.97
CA VAL A 134 -10.69 -8.05 -18.09
C VAL A 134 -11.16 -8.88 -19.30
N THR A 135 -11.49 -10.16 -19.11
CA THR A 135 -11.83 -11.11 -20.17
C THR A 135 -13.00 -10.60 -21.01
N LEU A 136 -14.11 -10.24 -20.38
CA LEU A 136 -15.29 -9.73 -21.10
C LEU A 136 -14.98 -8.49 -21.93
N PHE A 137 -14.19 -7.57 -21.37
CA PHE A 137 -13.80 -6.35 -22.08
C PHE A 137 -12.89 -6.68 -23.27
N HIS A 138 -11.95 -7.61 -23.09
CA HIS A 138 -11.06 -8.07 -24.16
C HIS A 138 -11.83 -8.79 -25.27
N GLU A 139 -12.77 -9.65 -24.92
CA GLU A 139 -13.64 -10.35 -25.87
C GLU A 139 -14.50 -9.39 -26.70
N GLU A 140 -15.12 -8.41 -26.07
CA GLU A 140 -15.93 -7.40 -26.77
C GLU A 140 -15.07 -6.56 -27.73
N LEU A 141 -13.87 -6.17 -27.32
CA LEU A 141 -12.93 -5.48 -28.22
C LEU A 141 -12.56 -6.33 -29.44
N ARG A 142 -12.23 -7.61 -29.21
CA ARG A 142 -11.94 -8.55 -30.34
C ARG A 142 -13.13 -8.73 -31.25
N ARG A 143 -14.34 -8.81 -30.67
CA ARG A 143 -15.58 -8.94 -31.43
C ARG A 143 -15.81 -7.70 -32.30
N VAL A 144 -15.67 -6.51 -31.75
CA VAL A 144 -15.77 -5.25 -32.47
C VAL A 144 -14.71 -5.17 -33.57
N SER A 145 -13.43 -5.45 -33.24
CA SER A 145 -12.35 -5.44 -34.25
C SER A 145 -12.62 -6.38 -35.41
N ARG A 146 -13.02 -7.63 -35.14
CA ARG A 146 -13.37 -8.62 -36.19
C ARG A 146 -14.58 -8.21 -37.05
N ALA A 147 -15.56 -7.55 -36.43
CA ALA A 147 -16.74 -7.06 -37.19
C ALA A 147 -16.32 -5.99 -38.21
N TYR A 148 -15.36 -5.13 -37.84
CA TYR A 148 -14.85 -4.08 -38.73
C TYR A 148 -13.80 -4.57 -39.73
N GLU A 149 -13.02 -5.61 -39.42
CA GLU A 149 -12.06 -6.23 -40.35
C GLU A 149 -12.75 -6.87 -41.58
N ARG A 150 -14.00 -7.34 -41.40
CA ARG A 150 -14.81 -7.92 -42.49
C ARG A 150 -15.38 -6.87 -43.41
N ILE A 151 -15.35 -5.61 -43.07
CA ILE A 151 -15.86 -4.50 -43.82
C ILE A 151 -14.65 -3.71 -44.32
N ASP A 152 -14.20 -3.98 -45.52
CA ASP A 152 -13.04 -3.28 -46.13
C ASP A 152 -13.43 -1.87 -46.57
N THR A 153 -13.78 -1.03 -45.62
CA THR A 153 -14.05 0.39 -45.84
C THR A 153 -13.12 1.24 -44.95
N PRO A 154 -12.77 2.46 -45.41
CA PRO A 154 -11.99 3.39 -44.58
C PRO A 154 -12.61 3.65 -43.22
N THR A 155 -13.94 3.64 -43.12
CA THR A 155 -14.72 3.83 -41.90
C THR A 155 -14.52 2.67 -40.91
N ALA A 156 -14.48 1.43 -41.39
CA ALA A 156 -14.26 0.25 -40.53
C ALA A 156 -12.85 0.23 -39.93
N ARG A 157 -11.84 0.59 -40.73
CA ARG A 157 -10.44 0.76 -40.22
C ARG A 157 -10.36 1.86 -39.17
N ALA A 158 -11.09 2.97 -39.37
CA ALA A 158 -11.16 4.04 -38.39
C ALA A 158 -11.81 3.59 -37.08
N HIS A 159 -12.87 2.81 -37.11
CA HIS A 159 -13.55 2.29 -35.91
C HIS A 159 -12.70 1.27 -35.15
N SER A 160 -11.98 0.38 -35.85
CA SER A 160 -11.03 -0.53 -35.23
C SER A 160 -9.90 0.27 -34.49
N ALA A 161 -9.38 1.31 -35.15
CA ALA A 161 -8.38 2.19 -34.55
C ALA A 161 -8.93 2.96 -33.32
N VAL A 162 -10.22 3.35 -33.35
CA VAL A 162 -10.88 3.98 -32.19
C VAL A 162 -11.01 3.01 -31.01
N ALA A 163 -11.43 1.75 -31.28
CA ALA A 163 -11.53 0.73 -30.24
C ALA A 163 -10.17 0.43 -29.61
N GLN A 164 -9.11 0.30 -30.41
CA GLN A 164 -7.75 0.10 -29.94
C GLN A 164 -7.24 1.30 -29.10
N ARG A 165 -7.55 2.53 -29.54
CA ARG A 165 -7.21 3.75 -28.76
C ARG A 165 -7.98 3.84 -27.45
N ALA A 166 -9.27 3.45 -27.44
CA ALA A 166 -10.08 3.43 -26.23
C ALA A 166 -9.50 2.45 -25.20
N TYR A 167 -9.04 1.29 -25.64
CA TYR A 167 -8.37 0.31 -24.80
C TYR A 167 -7.04 0.84 -24.25
N ALA A 168 -6.18 1.37 -25.11
CA ALA A 168 -4.93 2.00 -24.69
C ALA A 168 -5.15 3.15 -23.70
N HIS A 169 -6.21 3.96 -23.94
CA HIS A 169 -6.58 5.03 -23.02
C HIS A 169 -7.07 4.52 -21.66
N HIS A 170 -7.83 3.42 -21.65
CA HIS A 170 -8.25 2.77 -20.40
C HIS A 170 -7.04 2.30 -19.58
N LEU A 171 -6.08 1.63 -20.19
CA LEU A 171 -4.83 1.20 -19.56
C LEU A 171 -4.01 2.40 -19.06
N ALA A 172 -3.90 3.47 -19.85
CA ALA A 172 -3.19 4.68 -19.46
C ALA A 172 -3.83 5.37 -18.24
N ARG A 173 -5.17 5.43 -18.18
CA ARG A 173 -5.90 5.98 -17.02
C ARG A 173 -5.67 5.16 -15.75
N ARG A 174 -5.60 3.84 -15.84
CA ARG A 174 -5.29 2.97 -14.69
C ARG A 174 -3.86 3.20 -14.20
N ALA A 175 -2.90 3.26 -15.12
CA ALA A 175 -1.51 3.58 -14.78
C ALA A 175 -1.38 4.97 -14.13
N GLN A 176 -2.18 5.95 -14.60
CA GLN A 176 -2.24 7.27 -13.99
C GLN A 176 -2.82 7.21 -12.58
N ALA A 177 -3.96 6.52 -12.37
CA ALA A 177 -4.57 6.36 -11.06
C ALA A 177 -3.63 5.68 -10.05
N THR A 178 -2.76 4.77 -10.50
CA THR A 178 -1.74 4.15 -9.65
C THR A 178 -0.66 5.15 -9.26
N ARG A 179 -0.22 6.01 -10.20
CA ARG A 179 0.75 7.09 -9.91
C ARG A 179 0.16 8.10 -8.92
N ASP A 180 -1.07 8.53 -9.14
CA ASP A 180 -1.77 9.49 -8.28
C ASP A 180 -1.91 8.96 -6.85
N ARG A 181 -2.25 7.67 -6.69
CA ARG A 181 -2.30 7.01 -5.36
C ARG A 181 -0.95 7.00 -4.66
N ARG A 182 0.13 6.78 -5.41
CA ARG A 182 1.48 6.81 -4.87
C ARG A 182 1.86 8.22 -4.42
N GLU A 183 1.61 9.22 -5.24
CA GLU A 183 1.86 10.63 -4.91
C GLU A 183 1.06 11.06 -3.66
N ILE A 184 -0.22 10.65 -3.56
CA ILE A 184 -1.03 10.91 -2.37
C ILE A 184 -0.45 10.22 -1.13
N ALA A 185 0.09 8.99 -1.25
CA ALA A 185 0.71 8.30 -0.13
C ALA A 185 2.01 8.98 0.31
N GLU A 186 2.83 9.42 -0.64
CA GLU A 186 4.07 10.18 -0.38
C GLU A 186 3.76 11.52 0.31
N LEU A 187 2.78 12.27 -0.19
CA LEU A 187 2.33 13.53 0.43
C LEU A 187 1.76 13.32 1.83
N LYS A 188 1.00 12.24 2.06
CA LYS A 188 0.52 11.90 3.41
C LYS A 188 1.68 11.64 4.37
N ALA A 189 2.66 10.85 3.95
CA ALA A 189 3.84 10.57 4.77
C ALA A 189 4.61 11.85 5.11
N GLU A 190 4.76 12.77 4.15
CA GLU A 190 5.38 14.08 4.37
C GLU A 190 4.56 14.94 5.36
N VAL A 191 3.25 15.00 5.21
CA VAL A 191 2.36 15.71 6.15
C VAL A 191 2.46 15.14 7.56
N ASP A 192 2.51 13.82 7.71
CA ASP A 192 2.62 13.18 9.02
C ASP A 192 3.99 13.47 9.65
N GLN A 193 5.07 13.46 8.85
CA GLN A 193 6.41 13.84 9.31
C GLN A 193 6.47 15.31 9.75
N LEU A 194 5.85 16.21 8.99
CA LEU A 194 5.78 17.63 9.36
C LEU A 194 4.98 17.85 10.65
N ARG A 195 3.86 17.13 10.81
CA ARG A 195 3.07 17.17 12.05
C ARG A 195 3.86 16.67 13.25
N GLU A 196 4.61 15.59 13.09
CA GLU A 196 5.49 15.07 14.15
C GLU A 196 6.59 16.07 14.52
N ALA A 197 7.19 16.73 13.53
CA ALA A 197 8.19 17.78 13.74
C ALA A 197 7.61 18.99 14.50
N LEU A 198 6.41 19.45 14.11
CA LEU A 198 5.72 20.55 14.81
C LEU A 198 5.34 20.18 16.24
N HIS A 199 4.83 18.97 16.47
CA HIS A 199 4.52 18.48 17.80
C HIS A 199 5.76 18.38 18.69
N SER A 200 6.86 17.87 18.13
CA SER A 200 8.15 17.79 18.82
C SER A 200 8.66 19.17 19.20
N ARG A 201 8.52 20.18 18.33
CA ARG A 201 8.91 21.56 18.63
C ARG A 201 8.08 22.14 19.75
N ALA A 202 6.75 21.99 19.70
CA ALA A 202 5.87 22.47 20.77
C ALA A 202 6.22 21.86 22.13
N THR A 203 6.53 20.56 22.18
CA THR A 203 6.94 19.86 23.40
C THR A 203 8.28 20.38 23.92
N ILE A 204 9.25 20.66 23.02
CA ILE A 204 10.54 21.24 23.39
C ILE A 204 10.36 22.66 23.94
N ASP A 205 9.55 23.49 23.30
CA ASP A 205 9.26 24.86 23.74
C ASP A 205 8.59 24.86 25.13
N GLN A 206 7.67 23.93 25.38
CA GLN A 206 7.01 23.75 26.68
C GLN A 206 8.02 23.32 27.77
N ALA A 207 8.90 22.35 27.45
CA ALA A 207 9.95 21.91 28.36
C ALA A 207 10.96 23.04 28.66
N MET A 208 11.31 23.86 27.69
CA MET A 208 12.13 25.05 27.86
C MET A 208 11.46 26.03 28.82
N GLY A 209 10.16 26.28 28.68
CA GLY A 209 9.41 27.13 29.61
C GLY A 209 9.46 26.65 31.05
N ILE A 210 9.37 25.34 31.27
CA ILE A 210 9.52 24.71 32.60
C ILE A 210 10.92 24.95 33.15
N VAL A 211 11.99 24.69 32.40
CA VAL A 211 13.37 24.90 32.81
C VAL A 211 13.65 26.37 33.12
N GLN A 212 13.12 27.29 32.31
CA GLN A 212 13.24 28.74 32.54
C GLN A 212 12.58 29.17 33.86
N ALA A 213 11.38 28.65 34.14
CA ALA A 213 10.69 28.96 35.39
C ALA A 213 11.44 28.43 36.61
N GLU A 214 11.94 27.20 36.55
CA GLU A 214 12.69 26.57 37.68
C GLU A 214 14.06 27.20 37.92
N ARG A 215 14.81 27.50 36.84
CA ARG A 215 16.19 27.97 36.91
C ARG A 215 16.39 29.47 36.82
N ARG A 216 15.32 30.19 36.48
CA ARG A 216 15.33 31.65 36.20
C ARG A 216 16.41 32.05 35.22
N CYS A 217 16.51 31.30 34.11
CA CYS A 217 17.52 31.46 33.07
C CYS A 217 16.96 31.96 31.76
N ALA A 218 17.82 32.38 30.84
CA ALA A 218 17.43 32.79 29.49
C ALA A 218 16.98 31.56 28.66
N PRO A 219 16.16 31.76 27.55
CA PRO A 219 15.71 30.68 26.68
C PRO A 219 16.87 29.82 26.12
N GLU A 220 17.95 30.48 25.75
CA GLU A 220 19.15 29.83 25.19
C GLU A 220 19.79 28.87 26.21
N ASP A 221 19.88 29.26 27.47
CA ASP A 221 20.43 28.45 28.56
C ASP A 221 19.50 27.25 28.84
N ALA A 222 18.17 27.48 28.84
CA ALA A 222 17.19 26.40 29.01
C ALA A 222 17.31 25.35 27.92
N PHE A 223 17.49 25.77 26.68
CA PHE A 223 17.71 24.86 25.55
C PHE A 223 19.01 24.05 25.74
N GLN A 224 20.10 24.70 26.15
CA GLN A 224 21.38 24.01 26.41
C GLN A 224 21.28 22.97 27.54
N VAL A 225 20.44 23.19 28.53
CA VAL A 225 20.14 22.19 29.57
C VAL A 225 19.49 20.95 28.95
N LEU A 226 18.49 21.12 28.10
CA LEU A 226 17.83 20.00 27.43
C LEU A 226 18.81 19.24 26.52
N VAL A 227 19.61 19.95 25.74
CA VAL A 227 20.65 19.36 24.86
C VAL A 227 21.67 18.57 25.68
N THR A 228 22.16 19.12 26.76
CA THR A 228 23.13 18.46 27.64
C THR A 228 22.53 17.18 28.24
N LEU A 229 21.27 17.22 28.64
CA LEU A 229 20.57 16.05 29.17
C LEU A 229 20.38 14.97 28.11
N SER A 230 19.97 15.37 26.91
CA SER A 230 19.84 14.50 25.75
C SER A 230 21.14 13.77 25.41
N GLN A 231 22.26 14.50 25.39
CA GLN A 231 23.58 13.94 25.11
C GLN A 231 24.05 12.98 26.22
N ARG A 232 23.86 13.36 27.48
CA ARG A 232 24.28 12.53 28.63
C ARG A 232 23.49 11.23 28.76
N THR A 233 22.23 11.25 28.41
CA THR A 233 21.32 10.08 28.47
C THR A 233 21.27 9.28 27.16
N ASN A 234 21.92 9.78 26.12
CA ASN A 234 21.80 9.23 24.75
C ASN A 234 20.34 9.04 24.29
N THR A 235 19.49 10.01 24.67
CA THR A 235 18.06 10.01 24.39
C THR A 235 17.73 11.17 23.46
N LYS A 236 16.80 11.00 22.52
CA LYS A 236 16.41 12.09 21.61
C LYS A 236 15.89 13.29 22.39
N LEU A 237 16.25 14.50 21.95
CA LEU A 237 15.87 15.75 22.60
C LEU A 237 14.37 15.86 22.88
N ARG A 238 13.53 15.43 21.92
CA ARG A 238 12.09 15.39 22.05
C ARG A 238 11.58 14.50 23.18
N ASP A 239 12.25 13.35 23.39
CA ASP A 239 11.84 12.38 24.41
C ASP A 239 12.25 12.88 25.80
N VAL A 240 13.38 13.56 25.91
CA VAL A 240 13.80 14.28 27.13
C VAL A 240 12.81 15.39 27.46
N ALA A 241 12.42 16.20 26.47
CA ALA A 241 11.44 17.26 26.63
C ALA A 241 10.08 16.72 27.09
N ALA A 242 9.60 15.66 26.45
CA ALA A 242 8.34 15.01 26.82
C ALA A 242 8.36 14.40 28.23
N ALA A 243 9.51 13.86 28.66
CA ALA A 243 9.65 13.35 30.02
C ALA A 243 9.61 14.48 31.07
N LEU A 244 10.24 15.62 30.77
CA LEU A 244 10.24 16.81 31.63
C LEU A 244 8.83 17.42 31.75
N VAL A 245 8.07 17.51 30.63
CA VAL A 245 6.71 18.01 30.65
C VAL A 245 5.82 17.12 31.52
N ARG A 246 5.89 15.79 31.35
CA ARG A 246 5.14 14.84 32.18
C ARG A 246 5.50 14.97 33.66
N LEU A 247 6.79 15.11 33.99
CA LEU A 247 7.19 15.25 35.35
C LEU A 247 6.65 16.52 36.03
N ALA A 248 6.53 17.61 35.28
CA ALA A 248 5.94 18.86 35.75
C ALA A 248 4.41 18.77 35.90
N GLU A 249 3.73 18.01 35.03
CA GLU A 249 2.30 17.73 35.15
C GLU A 249 1.97 16.88 36.37
N ASP A 250 2.84 15.89 36.68
CA ASP A 250 2.67 15.01 37.84
C ASP A 250 3.02 15.72 39.18
N ASN A 251 3.81 16.82 39.14
CA ASN A 251 4.21 17.59 40.32
C ASN A 251 3.97 19.10 40.06
N PRO A 252 2.71 19.56 39.99
CA PRO A 252 2.40 20.95 39.68
C PRO A 252 2.98 21.88 40.78
N PRO A 253 3.58 23.03 40.39
CA PRO A 253 4.03 24.01 41.37
C PRO A 253 2.83 24.43 42.24
N GLY A 254 3.04 24.47 43.57
CA GLY A 254 2.00 24.84 44.51
C GLY A 254 1.39 26.20 44.15
N PRO A 255 0.13 26.49 44.56
CA PRO A 255 -0.52 27.76 44.27
C PRO A 255 0.34 28.91 44.70
N LEU A 256 0.57 29.85 43.77
CA LEU A 256 1.23 31.13 44.09
C LEU A 256 0.44 31.81 45.24
N VAL A 257 0.93 31.67 46.46
CA VAL A 257 0.37 32.43 47.58
C VAL A 257 0.74 33.87 47.33
N PRO A 258 -0.23 34.80 47.18
CA PRO A 258 0.11 36.20 47.07
C PRO A 258 0.82 36.63 48.34
N ASP A 259 1.96 37.29 48.19
CA ASP A 259 2.78 37.83 49.28
C ASP A 259 1.92 38.83 50.06
N PRO A 260 1.67 38.65 51.36
CA PRO A 260 0.79 39.51 52.15
C PRO A 260 1.41 40.86 52.53
N GLU A 261 2.60 41.21 52.03
CA GLU A 261 3.26 42.49 52.34
C GLU A 261 3.42 43.42 51.15
N ASN A 262 2.29 43.86 50.52
CA ASN A 262 2.24 45.10 49.76
C ASN A 262 0.79 45.61 49.73
N GLY A 263 0.38 46.13 50.89
CA GLY A 263 -0.79 46.99 51.10
C GLY A 263 -0.37 48.35 51.62
#